data_1f93e4b9585b898ade46d25d588b6e07
#
_entry.id   1f93e4b9585b898ade46d25d588b6e07
#
_cell.length_a   1.000
_cell.length_b   1.000
_cell.length_c   1.000
_cell.angle_alpha   90.00
_cell.angle_beta   90.00
_cell.angle_gamma   90.00
#
_symmetry.space_group_name_H-M   'P 1'
#
loop_
_entity.id
_entity.type
_entity.pdbx_description
1 polymer ?
#
loop_
_entity_poly.entity_id
_entity_poly.type
_entity_poly.pdbx_seq_one_letter_code
_entity_poly.pdbx_strand_id
1 'polypeptide(L)'
;MRVIIEKNYDELSRWAANHVVETITKFAPTAERPFVLGLPTGSSPMGMYAALVEAVKEGKVSFKHVITFNMDEYVGLPESHPESYHSFMAKNLFDHIDCPKENINILNGNAEDLEAECERYEQKIKAAGGIDLFIGGIGPDGHIAFNEPYSALTSRTRVKTLTTDTRIANSRFFGNDPEAVPALALTVGVGTVMDAKEVMILCNGHNKAQALHAAIEGPVTQAWTISALQLHKHGIIICDEMATDELKVGTYRYFKDIEKDNI
;
A
#
# COMPACT_ATOMS: atom_id res chain seq x y z
N MET A 1 -14.84 7.54 5.71
CA MET A 1 -13.68 6.68 6.04
C MET A 1 -14.14 5.62 7.03
N ARG A 2 -13.78 4.35 6.81
CA ARG A 2 -14.01 3.24 7.75
C ARG A 2 -12.71 2.97 8.52
N VAL A 3 -12.81 2.55 9.77
CA VAL A 3 -11.66 2.10 10.56
C VAL A 3 -12.02 0.76 11.20
N ILE A 4 -11.35 -0.27 10.73
CA ILE A 4 -11.50 -1.65 11.22
C ILE A 4 -10.40 -1.89 12.25
N ILE A 5 -10.76 -2.28 13.46
CA ILE A 5 -9.80 -2.51 14.54
C ILE A 5 -9.82 -4.00 14.87
N GLU A 6 -8.79 -4.70 14.45
CA GLU A 6 -8.61 -6.12 14.71
C GLU A 6 -7.74 -6.36 15.94
N LYS A 7 -7.88 -7.52 16.55
CA LYS A 7 -7.20 -7.84 17.80
C LYS A 7 -5.68 -7.87 17.68
N ASN A 8 -5.19 -8.31 16.52
CA ASN A 8 -3.76 -8.51 16.27
C ASN A 8 -3.46 -8.50 14.76
N TYR A 9 -2.16 -8.58 14.43
CA TYR A 9 -1.68 -8.58 13.06
C TYR A 9 -2.24 -9.72 12.20
N ASP A 10 -2.44 -10.91 12.77
CA ASP A 10 -2.95 -12.07 12.01
C ASP A 10 -4.41 -11.86 11.62
N GLU A 11 -5.23 -11.31 12.51
CA GLU A 11 -6.63 -11.01 12.22
C GLU A 11 -6.76 -9.84 11.25
N LEU A 12 -5.95 -8.78 11.42
CA LEU A 12 -5.82 -7.70 10.44
C LEU A 12 -5.47 -8.24 9.04
N SER A 13 -4.48 -9.11 8.95
CA SER A 13 -4.02 -9.68 7.69
C SER A 13 -5.10 -10.52 7.00
N ARG A 14 -5.83 -11.33 7.77
CA ARG A 14 -6.97 -12.12 7.25
C ARG A 14 -8.12 -11.25 6.78
N TRP A 15 -8.48 -10.25 7.58
CA TRP A 15 -9.53 -9.30 7.19
C TRP A 15 -9.18 -8.60 5.88
N ALA A 16 -7.95 -8.08 5.77
CA ALA A 16 -7.48 -7.40 4.57
C ALA A 16 -7.48 -8.33 3.34
N ALA A 17 -7.02 -9.57 3.49
CA ALA A 17 -7.05 -10.56 2.41
C ALA A 17 -8.48 -10.91 1.99
N ASN A 18 -9.38 -11.13 2.95
CA ASN A 18 -10.79 -11.42 2.67
C ASN A 18 -11.45 -10.27 1.92
N HIS A 19 -11.17 -9.02 2.32
CA HIS A 19 -11.70 -7.84 1.63
C HIS A 19 -11.23 -7.78 0.17
N VAL A 20 -9.96 -8.09 -0.12
CA VAL A 20 -9.44 -8.19 -1.49
C VAL A 20 -10.15 -9.29 -2.27
N VAL A 21 -10.27 -10.49 -1.68
CA VAL A 21 -10.94 -11.64 -2.30
C VAL A 21 -12.40 -11.31 -2.64
N GLU A 22 -13.13 -10.75 -1.70
CA GLU A 22 -14.54 -10.37 -1.89
C GLU A 22 -14.70 -9.30 -2.96
N THR A 23 -13.83 -8.28 -2.93
CA THR A 23 -13.88 -7.17 -3.89
C THR A 23 -13.61 -7.66 -5.31
N ILE A 24 -12.58 -8.48 -5.52
CA ILE A 24 -12.27 -9.08 -6.83
C ILE A 24 -13.43 -9.99 -7.28
N THR A 25 -13.91 -10.86 -6.40
CA THR A 25 -14.99 -11.81 -6.72
C THR A 25 -16.29 -11.09 -7.08
N LYS A 26 -16.65 -10.07 -6.32
CA LYS A 26 -17.84 -9.24 -6.58
C LYS A 26 -17.72 -8.43 -7.87
N PHE A 27 -16.52 -7.94 -8.20
CA PHE A 27 -16.26 -7.24 -9.45
C PHE A 27 -16.39 -8.19 -10.64
N ALA A 28 -16.09 -9.48 -10.49
CA ALA A 28 -16.11 -10.51 -11.52
C ALA A 28 -15.29 -10.10 -12.76
N PRO A 29 -13.96 -9.98 -12.65
CA PRO A 29 -13.12 -9.46 -13.72
C PRO A 29 -13.09 -10.39 -14.94
N THR A 30 -12.99 -9.79 -16.14
CA THR A 30 -12.82 -10.49 -17.41
C THR A 30 -11.63 -9.89 -18.17
N ALA A 31 -11.25 -10.50 -19.29
CA ALA A 31 -10.18 -9.97 -20.14
C ALA A 31 -10.50 -8.55 -20.66
N GLU A 32 -11.77 -8.25 -20.93
CA GLU A 32 -12.24 -6.95 -21.44
C GLU A 32 -12.47 -5.93 -20.30
N ARG A 33 -12.65 -6.42 -19.09
CA ARG A 33 -12.85 -5.60 -17.87
C ARG A 33 -12.01 -6.15 -16.73
N PRO A 34 -10.69 -5.94 -16.74
CA PRO A 34 -9.82 -6.38 -15.66
C PRO A 34 -10.09 -5.61 -14.38
N PHE A 35 -9.79 -6.23 -13.23
CA PHE A 35 -9.72 -5.54 -11.95
C PHE A 35 -8.34 -4.93 -11.77
N VAL A 36 -8.25 -3.66 -11.37
CA VAL A 36 -6.96 -2.97 -11.21
C VAL A 36 -6.64 -2.78 -9.73
N LEU A 37 -5.54 -3.40 -9.29
CA LEU A 37 -5.13 -3.50 -7.89
C LEU A 37 -3.81 -2.78 -7.64
N GLY A 38 -3.81 -1.80 -6.73
CA GLY A 38 -2.61 -1.16 -6.21
C GLY A 38 -2.03 -1.94 -5.03
N LEU A 39 -0.71 -2.15 -4.99
CA LEU A 39 -0.05 -3.02 -4.01
C LEU A 39 1.15 -2.34 -3.35
N PRO A 40 1.30 -2.43 -2.02
CA PRO A 40 2.48 -1.97 -1.29
C PRO A 40 3.54 -3.05 -1.16
N THR A 41 4.73 -2.66 -0.73
CA THR A 41 5.75 -3.55 -0.20
C THR A 41 5.93 -3.36 1.32
N GLY A 42 6.94 -3.98 1.92
CA GLY A 42 7.25 -3.85 3.33
C GLY A 42 6.62 -4.93 4.21
N SER A 43 6.73 -4.78 5.52
CA SER A 43 6.33 -5.83 6.47
C SER A 43 4.82 -5.92 6.71
N SER A 44 4.09 -4.81 6.61
CA SER A 44 2.65 -4.79 6.93
C SER A 44 1.80 -5.68 6.01
N PRO A 45 2.02 -5.75 4.68
CA PRO A 45 1.19 -6.57 3.80
C PRO A 45 1.56 -8.07 3.76
N MET A 46 2.64 -8.51 4.39
CA MET A 46 3.14 -9.89 4.24
C MET A 46 2.11 -10.93 4.66
N GLY A 47 1.43 -10.75 5.80
CA GLY A 47 0.38 -11.66 6.27
C GLY A 47 -0.82 -11.69 5.32
N MET A 48 -1.21 -10.54 4.78
CA MET A 48 -2.25 -10.45 3.76
C MET A 48 -1.84 -11.19 2.47
N TYR A 49 -0.58 -11.03 2.00
CA TYR A 49 -0.09 -11.75 0.82
C TYR A 49 -0.10 -13.26 1.03
N ALA A 50 0.36 -13.74 2.19
CA ALA A 50 0.31 -15.16 2.52
C ALA A 50 -1.14 -15.69 2.47
N ALA A 51 -2.10 -14.96 3.02
CA ALA A 51 -3.51 -15.33 3.00
C ALA A 51 -4.10 -15.29 1.57
N LEU A 52 -3.70 -14.33 0.73
CA LEU A 52 -4.12 -14.29 -0.68
C LEU A 52 -3.57 -15.47 -1.49
N VAL A 53 -2.31 -15.86 -1.26
CA VAL A 53 -1.71 -17.04 -1.89
C VAL A 53 -2.51 -18.30 -1.54
N GLU A 54 -2.89 -18.48 -0.27
CA GLU A 54 -3.73 -19.60 0.13
C GLU A 54 -5.13 -19.53 -0.49
N ALA A 55 -5.74 -18.34 -0.56
CA ALA A 55 -7.04 -18.16 -1.21
C ALA A 55 -7.03 -18.55 -2.71
N VAL A 56 -5.93 -18.25 -3.42
CA VAL A 56 -5.73 -18.69 -4.82
C VAL A 56 -5.59 -20.20 -4.90
N LYS A 57 -4.76 -20.83 -4.03
CA LYS A 57 -4.58 -22.29 -4.00
C LYS A 57 -5.90 -23.01 -3.71
N GLU A 58 -6.73 -22.44 -2.87
CA GLU A 58 -8.05 -22.99 -2.53
C GLU A 58 -9.13 -22.70 -3.61
N GLY A 59 -8.78 -21.95 -4.66
CA GLY A 59 -9.70 -21.57 -5.73
C GLY A 59 -10.77 -20.54 -5.33
N LYS A 60 -10.56 -19.81 -4.23
CA LYS A 60 -11.49 -18.76 -3.75
C LYS A 60 -11.42 -17.50 -4.58
N VAL A 61 -10.28 -17.22 -5.20
CA VAL A 61 -10.02 -16.06 -6.05
C VAL A 61 -9.02 -16.44 -7.15
N SER A 62 -9.10 -15.74 -8.30
CA SER A 62 -8.12 -15.85 -9.40
C SER A 62 -7.64 -14.44 -9.76
N PHE A 63 -6.35 -14.28 -9.99
CA PHE A 63 -5.73 -13.06 -10.46
C PHE A 63 -5.53 -13.03 -11.98
N LYS A 64 -6.05 -14.01 -12.71
CA LYS A 64 -5.90 -14.13 -14.17
C LYS A 64 -6.31 -12.87 -14.93
N HIS A 65 -7.33 -12.17 -14.45
CA HIS A 65 -7.83 -10.93 -15.02
C HIS A 65 -7.66 -9.73 -14.07
N VAL A 66 -6.59 -9.75 -13.28
CA VAL A 66 -6.18 -8.65 -12.42
C VAL A 66 -4.95 -7.98 -13.03
N ILE A 67 -4.95 -6.65 -13.08
CA ILE A 67 -3.77 -5.84 -13.41
C ILE A 67 -3.27 -5.22 -12.10
N THR A 68 -1.98 -5.35 -11.80
CA THR A 68 -1.40 -4.82 -10.57
C THR A 68 -0.49 -3.63 -10.81
N PHE A 69 -0.47 -2.69 -9.87
CA PHE A 69 0.44 -1.55 -9.83
C PHE A 69 1.07 -1.42 -8.44
N ASN A 70 2.40 -1.54 -8.35
CA ASN A 70 3.10 -1.32 -7.10
C ASN A 70 3.30 0.18 -6.83
N MET A 71 3.39 0.55 -5.54
CA MET A 71 3.45 1.95 -5.11
C MET A 71 4.79 2.61 -5.46
N ASP A 72 5.87 1.86 -5.44
CA ASP A 72 7.22 2.42 -5.48
C ASP A 72 8.28 1.38 -5.89
N GLU A 73 9.50 1.85 -6.15
CA GLU A 73 10.70 1.06 -6.34
C GLU A 73 11.93 1.92 -6.07
N TYR A 74 13.00 1.34 -5.56
CA TYR A 74 14.28 2.02 -5.39
C TYR A 74 14.95 2.34 -6.72
N VAL A 75 15.61 3.49 -6.79
CA VAL A 75 16.43 3.87 -7.94
C VAL A 75 17.82 3.25 -7.81
N GLY A 76 18.29 2.64 -8.89
CA GLY A 76 19.66 2.10 -9.00
C GLY A 76 19.86 0.69 -8.45
N LEU A 77 18.81 0.05 -7.89
CA LEU A 77 18.87 -1.37 -7.56
C LEU A 77 18.51 -2.22 -8.78
N PRO A 78 19.30 -3.24 -9.14
CA PRO A 78 18.88 -4.24 -10.12
C PRO A 78 17.58 -4.92 -9.69
N GLU A 79 16.68 -5.25 -10.63
CA GLU A 79 15.44 -5.97 -10.33
C GLU A 79 15.68 -7.30 -9.60
N SER A 80 16.82 -7.97 -9.90
CA SER A 80 17.25 -9.22 -9.25
C SER A 80 17.85 -9.03 -7.85
N HIS A 81 18.08 -7.79 -7.41
CA HIS A 81 18.59 -7.54 -6.06
C HIS A 81 17.57 -8.02 -5.01
N PRO A 82 17.98 -8.75 -3.94
CA PRO A 82 17.04 -9.29 -2.96
C PRO A 82 16.09 -8.27 -2.34
N GLU A 83 16.56 -7.02 -2.22
CA GLU A 83 15.80 -5.92 -1.59
C GLU A 83 15.13 -5.00 -2.61
N SER A 84 15.17 -5.32 -3.91
CA SER A 84 14.32 -4.63 -4.89
C SER A 84 12.85 -5.01 -4.64
N TYR A 85 11.94 -4.10 -4.95
CA TYR A 85 10.52 -4.39 -4.80
C TYR A 85 10.01 -5.39 -5.85
N HIS A 86 10.69 -5.49 -7.00
CA HIS A 86 10.49 -6.58 -7.96
C HIS A 86 10.72 -7.95 -7.29
N SER A 87 11.89 -8.14 -6.68
CA SER A 87 12.22 -9.40 -5.97
C SER A 87 11.31 -9.64 -4.77
N PHE A 88 10.98 -8.60 -4.00
CA PHE A 88 10.06 -8.70 -2.87
C PHE A 88 8.69 -9.22 -3.32
N MET A 89 8.11 -8.62 -4.36
CA MET A 89 6.78 -8.97 -4.84
C MET A 89 6.76 -10.33 -5.51
N ALA A 90 7.77 -10.70 -6.29
CA ALA A 90 7.92 -12.04 -6.84
C ALA A 90 7.88 -13.09 -5.72
N LYS A 91 8.76 -12.95 -4.74
CA LYS A 91 8.93 -13.89 -3.62
C LYS A 91 7.69 -14.02 -2.74
N ASN A 92 6.98 -12.92 -2.46
CA ASN A 92 5.91 -12.92 -1.45
C ASN A 92 4.51 -13.05 -2.05
N LEU A 93 4.34 -12.84 -3.37
CA LEU A 93 3.03 -12.89 -4.00
C LEU A 93 3.07 -13.47 -5.42
N PHE A 94 3.75 -12.81 -6.38
CA PHE A 94 3.54 -13.07 -7.80
C PHE A 94 3.96 -14.45 -8.27
N ASP A 95 5.00 -15.06 -7.68
CA ASP A 95 5.42 -16.43 -8.02
C ASP A 95 4.45 -17.52 -7.51
N HIS A 96 3.45 -17.12 -6.71
CA HIS A 96 2.55 -18.04 -6.02
C HIS A 96 1.08 -17.90 -6.44
N ILE A 97 0.76 -16.95 -7.32
CA ILE A 97 -0.60 -16.68 -7.80
C ILE A 97 -0.66 -16.75 -9.33
N ASP A 98 -1.87 -16.80 -9.89
CA ASP A 98 -2.14 -16.93 -11.32
C ASP A 98 -2.20 -15.57 -12.08
N CYS A 99 -1.54 -14.51 -11.57
CA CYS A 99 -1.45 -13.23 -12.24
C CYS A 99 -0.52 -13.30 -13.45
N PRO A 100 -0.98 -12.97 -14.68
CA PRO A 100 -0.10 -12.95 -15.86
C PRO A 100 1.01 -11.90 -15.70
N LYS A 101 2.24 -12.22 -16.12
CA LYS A 101 3.40 -11.32 -15.99
C LYS A 101 3.20 -9.98 -16.68
N GLU A 102 2.51 -9.96 -17.82
CA GLU A 102 2.17 -8.75 -18.57
C GLU A 102 1.22 -7.81 -17.82
N ASN A 103 0.50 -8.34 -16.83
CA ASN A 103 -0.41 -7.57 -15.98
C ASN A 103 0.28 -7.01 -14.73
N ILE A 104 1.51 -7.40 -14.45
CA ILE A 104 2.27 -6.92 -13.29
C ILE A 104 3.01 -5.65 -13.68
N ASN A 105 2.74 -4.56 -12.95
CA ASN A 105 3.40 -3.29 -13.18
C ASN A 105 4.12 -2.85 -11.91
N ILE A 106 5.44 -2.72 -12.02
CA ILE A 106 6.32 -2.14 -11.01
C ILE A 106 7.15 -1.06 -11.72
N LEU A 107 7.44 0.03 -11.02
CA LEU A 107 8.27 1.13 -11.53
C LEU A 107 9.69 0.62 -11.84
N ASN A 108 10.26 1.07 -12.96
CA ASN A 108 11.63 0.73 -13.32
C ASN A 108 12.61 1.76 -12.75
N GLY A 109 13.19 1.47 -11.58
CA GLY A 109 14.21 2.31 -10.94
C GLY A 109 15.55 2.41 -11.68
N ASN A 110 15.70 1.67 -12.79
CA ASN A 110 16.90 1.68 -13.66
C ASN A 110 16.61 2.25 -15.06
N ALA A 111 15.48 2.96 -15.23
CA ALA A 111 15.19 3.64 -16.48
C ALA A 111 16.22 4.73 -16.78
N GLU A 112 16.58 4.91 -18.06
CA GLU A 112 17.50 5.97 -18.50
C GLU A 112 16.95 7.38 -18.19
N ASP A 113 15.62 7.54 -18.31
CA ASP A 113 14.87 8.74 -17.95
C ASP A 113 13.84 8.39 -16.91
N LEU A 114 14.12 8.72 -15.65
CA LEU A 114 13.26 8.42 -14.51
C LEU A 114 11.96 9.23 -14.53
N GLU A 115 11.99 10.45 -15.06
CA GLU A 115 10.80 11.30 -15.17
C GLU A 115 9.85 10.77 -16.23
N ALA A 116 10.37 10.37 -17.39
CA ALA A 116 9.60 9.71 -18.43
C ALA A 116 9.01 8.37 -17.94
N GLU A 117 9.72 7.62 -17.10
CA GLU A 117 9.22 6.40 -16.48
C GLU A 117 8.03 6.69 -15.55
N CYS A 118 8.12 7.72 -14.72
CA CYS A 118 7.03 8.14 -13.84
C CYS A 118 5.78 8.54 -14.65
N GLU A 119 5.97 9.30 -15.74
CA GLU A 119 4.88 9.71 -16.63
C GLU A 119 4.26 8.50 -17.35
N ARG A 120 5.09 7.59 -17.86
CA ARG A 120 4.65 6.32 -18.46
C ARG A 120 3.80 5.50 -17.49
N TYR A 121 4.18 5.45 -16.21
CA TYR A 121 3.47 4.72 -15.17
C TYR A 121 2.07 5.30 -14.93
N GLU A 122 1.95 6.62 -14.78
CA GLU A 122 0.67 7.32 -14.66
C GLU A 122 -0.23 7.07 -15.88
N GLN A 123 0.36 7.10 -17.08
CA GLN A 123 -0.40 6.81 -18.31
C GLN A 123 -0.89 5.36 -18.35
N LYS A 124 -0.09 4.39 -17.88
CA LYS A 124 -0.53 3.00 -17.76
C LYS A 124 -1.70 2.84 -16.78
N ILE A 125 -1.64 3.48 -15.61
CA ILE A 125 -2.74 3.48 -14.64
C ILE A 125 -4.02 4.05 -15.30
N LYS A 126 -3.89 5.16 -15.98
CA LYS A 126 -5.01 5.79 -16.70
C LYS A 126 -5.58 4.91 -17.82
N ALA A 127 -4.70 4.27 -18.60
CA ALA A 127 -5.10 3.37 -19.69
C ALA A 127 -5.81 2.11 -19.18
N ALA A 128 -5.45 1.64 -17.97
CA ALA A 128 -6.15 0.54 -17.29
C ALA A 128 -7.53 0.95 -16.72
N GLY A 129 -7.92 2.23 -16.80
CA GLY A 129 -9.19 2.74 -16.27
C GLY A 129 -9.12 3.26 -14.84
N GLY A 130 -7.91 3.50 -14.33
CA GLY A 130 -7.64 3.85 -12.94
C GLY A 130 -7.59 2.61 -12.02
N ILE A 131 -7.30 2.80 -10.76
CA ILE A 131 -7.16 1.71 -9.77
C ILE A 131 -8.50 1.48 -9.07
N ASP A 132 -8.97 0.22 -9.02
CA ASP A 132 -10.21 -0.15 -8.36
C ASP A 132 -10.02 -0.21 -6.83
N LEU A 133 -8.94 -0.83 -6.36
CA LEU A 133 -8.56 -0.87 -4.96
C LEU A 133 -7.06 -0.59 -4.83
N PHE A 134 -6.68 0.46 -4.11
CA PHE A 134 -5.30 0.73 -3.77
C PHE A 134 -5.02 0.31 -2.33
N ILE A 135 -4.13 -0.66 -2.13
CA ILE A 135 -3.69 -1.08 -0.81
C ILE A 135 -2.38 -0.36 -0.49
N GLY A 136 -2.27 0.18 0.72
CA GLY A 136 -1.08 0.86 1.19
C GLY A 136 -0.72 0.48 2.62
N GLY A 137 0.51 0.78 3.01
CA GLY A 137 0.95 0.87 4.39
C GLY A 137 1.00 2.31 4.86
N ILE A 138 1.37 2.50 6.12
CA ILE A 138 1.61 3.82 6.71
C ILE A 138 2.98 3.85 7.38
N GLY A 139 3.77 4.89 7.13
CA GLY A 139 5.01 5.15 7.84
C GLY A 139 4.75 5.59 9.30
N PRO A 140 5.75 5.48 10.21
CA PRO A 140 5.63 6.01 11.57
C PRO A 140 5.35 7.52 11.62
N ASP A 141 5.82 8.25 10.62
CA ASP A 141 5.64 9.68 10.37
C ASP A 141 4.39 9.99 9.53
N GLY A 142 3.57 8.98 9.25
CA GLY A 142 2.32 9.11 8.52
C GLY A 142 2.45 9.23 7.01
N HIS A 143 3.58 8.84 6.42
CA HIS A 143 3.70 8.81 4.97
C HIS A 143 2.93 7.65 4.33
N ILE A 144 2.39 7.88 3.13
CA ILE A 144 1.86 6.86 2.21
C ILE A 144 2.86 6.69 1.07
N ALA A 145 3.24 5.44 0.72
CA ALA A 145 4.34 5.15 -0.19
C ALA A 145 5.59 5.92 0.27
N PHE A 146 6.43 6.47 -0.63
CA PHE A 146 7.52 7.38 -0.22
C PHE A 146 7.11 8.86 -0.24
N ASN A 147 5.82 9.16 0.02
CA ASN A 147 5.39 10.55 0.19
C ASN A 147 5.66 11.02 1.62
N GLU A 148 6.91 11.31 1.89
CA GLU A 148 7.42 11.87 3.14
C GLU A 148 6.58 13.08 3.60
N PRO A 149 6.58 13.43 4.91
CA PRO A 149 5.95 14.64 5.41
C PRO A 149 6.26 15.86 4.54
N TYR A 150 5.27 16.72 4.38
CA TYR A 150 5.30 17.93 3.52
C TYR A 150 5.26 17.65 2.00
N SER A 151 5.07 16.43 1.56
CA SER A 151 4.72 16.13 0.17
C SER A 151 3.32 16.70 -0.13
N ALA A 152 3.15 17.29 -1.33
CA ALA A 152 1.85 17.81 -1.74
C ALA A 152 0.80 16.70 -1.78
N LEU A 153 -0.39 16.95 -1.22
CA LEU A 153 -1.49 15.97 -1.22
C LEU A 153 -2.06 15.71 -2.63
N THR A 154 -1.72 16.55 -3.59
CA THR A 154 -2.07 16.40 -5.02
C THR A 154 -0.93 15.84 -5.86
N SER A 155 0.18 15.41 -5.23
CA SER A 155 1.36 14.90 -5.95
C SER A 155 1.03 13.68 -6.81
N ARG A 156 1.78 13.55 -7.92
CA ARG A 156 1.72 12.42 -8.84
C ARG A 156 2.98 11.56 -8.71
N THR A 157 3.05 10.49 -9.48
CA THR A 157 4.24 9.64 -9.54
C THR A 157 5.47 10.45 -9.93
N ARG A 158 6.55 10.30 -9.16
CA ARG A 158 7.78 11.09 -9.32
C ARG A 158 9.00 10.45 -8.68
N VAL A 159 10.17 10.97 -9.02
CA VAL A 159 11.42 10.70 -8.29
C VAL A 159 11.35 11.38 -6.92
N LYS A 160 11.72 10.67 -5.88
CA LYS A 160 11.75 11.17 -4.50
C LYS A 160 13.10 10.88 -3.84
N THR A 161 13.68 11.89 -3.19
CA THR A 161 14.81 11.69 -2.27
C THR A 161 14.25 11.15 -0.95
N LEU A 162 14.82 10.06 -0.47
CA LEU A 162 14.47 9.47 0.82
C LEU A 162 15.15 10.24 1.96
N THR A 163 14.43 10.49 3.03
CA THR A 163 14.98 11.13 4.22
C THR A 163 15.98 10.19 4.93
N THR A 164 16.86 10.76 5.74
CA THR A 164 17.79 9.99 6.57
C THR A 164 17.03 9.02 7.48
N ASP A 165 15.91 9.46 8.08
CA ASP A 165 15.09 8.62 8.96
C ASP A 165 14.48 7.43 8.19
N THR A 166 13.99 7.64 6.97
CA THR A 166 13.50 6.56 6.11
C THR A 166 14.62 5.58 5.73
N ARG A 167 15.82 6.07 5.41
CA ARG A 167 16.98 5.21 5.12
C ARG A 167 17.39 4.42 6.37
N ILE A 168 17.42 5.03 7.56
CA ILE A 168 17.68 4.34 8.83
C ILE A 168 16.61 3.27 9.08
N ALA A 169 15.33 3.58 8.93
CA ALA A 169 14.23 2.63 9.13
C ALA A 169 14.32 1.42 8.17
N ASN A 170 14.75 1.65 6.92
CA ASN A 170 14.88 0.61 5.91
C ASN A 170 16.22 -0.13 5.96
N SER A 171 17.23 0.38 6.67
CA SER A 171 18.57 -0.24 6.78
C SER A 171 18.51 -1.68 7.31
N ARG A 172 17.49 -2.04 8.09
CA ARG A 172 17.25 -3.41 8.56
C ARG A 172 17.18 -4.45 7.44
N PHE A 173 16.82 -4.03 6.23
CA PHE A 173 16.80 -4.87 5.02
C PHE A 173 18.15 -4.86 4.28
N PHE A 174 19.03 -3.90 4.58
CA PHE A 174 20.33 -3.69 3.96
C PHE A 174 21.49 -3.93 4.95
N GLY A 175 21.42 -5.00 5.74
CA GLY A 175 22.46 -5.35 6.69
C GLY A 175 22.64 -4.37 7.86
N ASN A 176 21.63 -3.57 8.18
CA ASN A 176 21.62 -2.46 9.13
C ASN A 176 22.59 -1.30 8.75
N ASP A 177 22.86 -1.16 7.45
CA ASP A 177 23.67 -0.06 6.92
C ASP A 177 22.76 0.96 6.19
N PRO A 178 22.51 2.16 6.75
CA PRO A 178 21.73 3.20 6.09
C PRO A 178 22.35 3.70 4.78
N GLU A 179 23.67 3.62 4.62
CA GLU A 179 24.35 4.04 3.40
C GLU A 179 24.15 3.04 2.24
N ALA A 180 23.85 1.79 2.55
CA ALA A 180 23.50 0.79 1.55
C ALA A 180 22.06 0.96 1.03
N VAL A 181 21.19 1.70 1.72
CA VAL A 181 19.83 2.01 1.27
C VAL A 181 19.91 3.06 0.17
N PRO A 182 19.31 2.85 -1.01
CA PRO A 182 19.30 3.87 -2.08
C PRO A 182 18.76 5.21 -1.59
N ALA A 183 19.39 6.29 -2.04
CA ALA A 183 18.98 7.65 -1.66
C ALA A 183 17.73 8.14 -2.41
N LEU A 184 17.41 7.50 -3.54
CA LEU A 184 16.31 7.87 -4.42
C LEU A 184 15.33 6.69 -4.58
N ALA A 185 14.06 7.02 -4.75
CA ALA A 185 13.02 6.07 -5.14
C ALA A 185 12.09 6.71 -6.18
N LEU A 186 11.44 5.88 -7.00
CA LEU A 186 10.25 6.23 -7.76
C LEU A 186 9.04 5.89 -6.90
N THR A 187 8.10 6.81 -6.78
CA THR A 187 6.92 6.58 -5.92
C THR A 187 5.67 7.22 -6.52
N VAL A 188 4.55 6.50 -6.43
CA VAL A 188 3.25 7.11 -6.72
C VAL A 188 3.00 8.29 -5.78
N GLY A 189 2.35 9.31 -6.28
CA GLY A 189 1.97 10.47 -5.47
C GLY A 189 0.76 10.20 -4.56
N VAL A 190 0.56 11.07 -3.56
CA VAL A 190 -0.65 11.01 -2.72
C VAL A 190 -1.90 11.15 -3.60
N GLY A 191 -1.91 12.10 -4.55
CA GLY A 191 -3.03 12.26 -5.50
C GLY A 191 -3.27 11.02 -6.36
N THR A 192 -2.20 10.30 -6.77
CA THR A 192 -2.34 9.05 -7.52
C THR A 192 -3.05 7.97 -6.68
N VAL A 193 -2.70 7.84 -5.41
CA VAL A 193 -3.38 6.91 -4.48
C VAL A 193 -4.83 7.33 -4.26
N MET A 194 -5.07 8.62 -4.05
CA MET A 194 -6.40 9.18 -3.77
C MET A 194 -7.36 9.14 -4.97
N ASP A 195 -6.86 8.98 -6.20
CA ASP A 195 -7.68 8.80 -7.39
C ASP A 195 -8.27 7.37 -7.52
N ALA A 196 -7.81 6.41 -6.71
CA ALA A 196 -8.38 5.06 -6.71
C ALA A 196 -9.86 5.07 -6.29
N LYS A 197 -10.63 4.09 -6.75
CA LYS A 197 -12.06 3.98 -6.37
C LYS A 197 -12.23 3.64 -4.91
N GLU A 198 -11.32 2.83 -4.35
CA GLU A 198 -11.22 2.50 -2.94
C GLU A 198 -9.76 2.51 -2.52
N VAL A 199 -9.46 2.96 -1.30
CA VAL A 199 -8.12 2.93 -0.69
C VAL A 199 -8.19 2.19 0.64
N MET A 200 -7.34 1.17 0.82
CA MET A 200 -7.20 0.43 2.07
C MET A 200 -5.79 0.55 2.62
N ILE A 201 -5.66 1.07 3.83
CA ILE A 201 -4.37 1.26 4.51
C ILE A 201 -4.22 0.26 5.64
N LEU A 202 -3.12 -0.50 5.60
CA LEU A 202 -2.71 -1.44 6.64
C LEU A 202 -1.88 -0.71 7.70
N CYS A 203 -2.29 -0.79 8.96
CA CYS A 203 -1.66 -0.08 10.06
C CYS A 203 -1.50 -1.01 11.27
N ASN A 204 -0.30 -1.50 11.55
CA ASN A 204 -0.07 -2.46 12.63
C ASN A 204 1.09 -2.05 13.55
N GLY A 205 0.88 -2.30 14.84
CA GLY A 205 1.88 -2.12 15.89
C GLY A 205 1.92 -0.70 16.48
N HIS A 206 2.35 -0.62 17.73
CA HIS A 206 2.41 0.61 18.54
C HIS A 206 3.20 1.75 17.86
N ASN A 207 4.24 1.44 17.09
CA ASN A 207 5.05 2.45 16.39
C ASN A 207 4.28 3.20 15.30
N LYS A 208 3.04 2.83 15.00
CA LYS A 208 2.13 3.51 14.07
C LYS A 208 1.03 4.31 14.79
N ALA A 209 0.97 4.27 16.11
CA ALA A 209 -0.13 4.85 16.86
C ALA A 209 -0.29 6.37 16.63
N GLN A 210 0.81 7.12 16.60
CA GLN A 210 0.76 8.56 16.29
C GLN A 210 0.30 8.84 14.85
N ALA A 211 0.76 8.04 13.91
CA ALA A 211 0.35 8.16 12.52
C ALA A 211 -1.15 7.84 12.34
N LEU A 212 -1.64 6.81 13.02
CA LEU A 212 -3.05 6.47 13.05
C LEU A 212 -3.91 7.57 13.69
N HIS A 213 -3.45 8.13 14.82
CA HIS A 213 -4.10 9.28 15.45
C HIS A 213 -4.20 10.46 14.46
N ALA A 214 -3.10 10.82 13.80
CA ALA A 214 -3.07 11.91 12.83
C ALA A 214 -3.99 11.63 11.63
N ALA A 215 -4.09 10.37 11.18
CA ALA A 215 -4.94 9.95 10.08
C ALA A 215 -6.44 10.08 10.39
N ILE A 216 -6.84 9.86 11.65
CA ILE A 216 -8.25 9.76 12.04
C ILE A 216 -8.73 11.04 12.74
N GLU A 217 -7.95 11.55 13.71
CA GLU A 217 -8.35 12.65 14.59
C GLU A 217 -7.67 13.96 14.27
N GLY A 218 -6.58 13.92 13.50
CA GLY A 218 -5.84 15.12 13.10
C GLY A 218 -6.53 15.88 11.96
N PRO A 219 -6.10 17.12 11.68
CA PRO A 219 -6.53 17.85 10.50
C PRO A 219 -5.94 17.25 9.22
N VAL A 220 -6.60 17.47 8.08
CA VAL A 220 -5.99 17.16 6.77
C VAL A 220 -4.82 18.11 6.55
N THR A 221 -3.63 17.54 6.45
CA THR A 221 -2.38 18.32 6.32
C THR A 221 -1.31 17.51 5.61
N GLN A 222 -0.48 18.19 4.84
CA GLN A 222 0.69 17.57 4.21
C GLN A 222 1.79 17.16 5.20
N ALA A 223 1.74 17.63 6.45
CA ALA A 223 2.64 17.17 7.52
C ALA A 223 2.43 15.68 7.86
N TRP A 224 1.23 15.17 7.60
CA TRP A 224 0.82 13.78 7.73
C TRP A 224 0.10 13.38 6.44
N THR A 225 0.81 12.90 5.44
CA THR A 225 0.22 12.66 4.11
C THR A 225 -0.92 11.64 4.13
N ILE A 226 -0.91 10.71 5.09
CA ILE A 226 -2.02 9.79 5.36
C ILE A 226 -3.34 10.51 5.67
N SER A 227 -3.29 11.74 6.22
CA SER A 227 -4.49 12.50 6.56
C SER A 227 -5.36 12.83 5.34
N ALA A 228 -4.78 12.78 4.12
CA ALA A 228 -5.53 12.91 2.88
C ALA A 228 -6.66 11.88 2.76
N LEU A 229 -6.52 10.69 3.38
CA LEU A 229 -7.54 9.65 3.34
C LEU A 229 -8.89 10.08 3.94
N GLN A 230 -8.90 11.10 4.83
CA GLN A 230 -10.13 11.69 5.34
C GLN A 230 -11.01 12.31 4.22
N LEU A 231 -10.40 12.69 3.11
CA LEU A 231 -11.11 13.24 1.94
C LEU A 231 -11.58 12.16 0.96
N HIS A 232 -11.12 10.92 1.15
CA HIS A 232 -11.47 9.83 0.24
C HIS A 232 -12.86 9.27 0.54
N LYS A 233 -13.70 9.15 -0.51
CA LYS A 233 -15.08 8.67 -0.37
C LYS A 233 -15.16 7.24 0.18
N HIS A 234 -14.24 6.37 -0.22
CA HIS A 234 -14.17 4.96 0.13
C HIS A 234 -12.80 4.61 0.75
N GLY A 235 -12.37 5.40 1.73
CA GLY A 235 -11.15 5.14 2.48
C GLY A 235 -11.39 4.15 3.62
N ILE A 236 -10.50 3.17 3.76
CA ILE A 236 -10.50 2.17 4.83
C ILE A 236 -9.14 2.19 5.51
N ILE A 237 -9.10 2.20 6.83
CA ILE A 237 -7.92 1.85 7.61
C ILE A 237 -8.25 0.56 8.34
N ILE A 238 -7.43 -0.48 8.12
CA ILE A 238 -7.44 -1.69 8.93
C ILE A 238 -6.23 -1.67 9.85
N CYS A 239 -6.47 -1.73 11.17
CA CYS A 239 -5.40 -1.65 12.17
C CYS A 239 -5.54 -2.74 13.23
N ASP A 240 -4.45 -3.00 13.96
CA ASP A 240 -4.49 -3.82 15.16
C ASP A 240 -4.69 -2.97 16.42
N GLU A 241 -5.02 -3.61 17.54
CA GLU A 241 -5.22 -2.93 18.83
C GLU A 241 -4.01 -2.08 19.24
N MET A 242 -2.77 -2.55 18.99
CA MET A 242 -1.55 -1.83 19.36
C MET A 242 -1.39 -0.51 18.60
N ALA A 243 -1.87 -0.44 17.39
CA ALA A 243 -1.83 0.80 16.62
C ALA A 243 -2.83 1.86 17.14
N THR A 244 -3.79 1.48 17.99
CA THR A 244 -4.82 2.41 18.51
C THR A 244 -4.43 3.15 19.78
N ASP A 245 -3.24 2.91 20.34
CA ASP A 245 -2.80 3.42 21.65
C ASP A 245 -2.87 4.95 21.81
N GLU A 246 -2.78 5.70 20.72
CA GLU A 246 -2.87 7.18 20.74
C GLU A 246 -4.27 7.70 20.35
N LEU A 247 -5.24 6.82 20.07
CA LEU A 247 -6.62 7.26 19.82
C LEU A 247 -7.33 7.64 21.11
N LYS A 248 -8.18 8.66 21.04
CA LYS A 248 -9.10 8.93 22.14
C LYS A 248 -10.04 7.75 22.35
N VAL A 249 -10.31 7.43 23.61
CA VAL A 249 -11.24 6.34 23.98
C VAL A 249 -12.58 6.44 23.27
N GLY A 250 -13.10 7.67 23.08
CA GLY A 250 -14.36 7.90 22.36
C GLY A 250 -14.29 7.48 20.90
N THR A 251 -13.19 7.81 20.21
CA THR A 251 -12.93 7.45 18.81
C THR A 251 -12.80 5.94 18.65
N TYR A 252 -12.00 5.31 19.50
CA TYR A 252 -11.85 3.85 19.53
C TYR A 252 -13.20 3.15 19.70
N ARG A 253 -13.99 3.53 20.73
CA ARG A 253 -15.30 2.94 20.98
C ARG A 253 -16.27 3.14 19.83
N TYR A 254 -16.25 4.32 19.21
CA TYR A 254 -17.09 4.61 18.06
C TYR A 254 -16.85 3.63 16.91
N PHE A 255 -15.59 3.44 16.51
CA PHE A 255 -15.30 2.53 15.41
C PHE A 255 -15.52 1.06 15.77
N LYS A 256 -15.22 0.64 17.00
CA LYS A 256 -15.56 -0.73 17.46
C LYS A 256 -17.07 -0.99 17.44
N ASP A 257 -17.89 0.00 17.70
CA ASP A 257 -19.36 -0.16 17.69
C ASP A 257 -19.94 -0.20 16.27
N ILE A 258 -19.55 0.74 15.41
CA ILE A 258 -20.13 0.83 14.06
C ILE A 258 -19.62 -0.26 13.11
N GLU A 259 -18.46 -0.85 13.38
CA GLU A 259 -17.87 -1.90 12.54
C GLU A 259 -17.98 -3.31 13.14
N LYS A 260 -18.69 -3.47 14.27
CA LYS A 260 -18.81 -4.76 15.00
C LYS A 260 -19.32 -5.93 14.15
N ASP A 261 -20.14 -5.65 13.14
CA ASP A 261 -20.70 -6.68 12.25
C ASP A 261 -19.81 -6.90 11.00
N ASN A 262 -18.69 -6.19 10.89
CA ASN A 262 -17.73 -6.24 9.78
C ASN A 262 -16.32 -6.74 10.20
N ILE A 263 -16.19 -7.24 11.41
CA ILE A 263 -14.96 -7.78 12.01
C ILE A 263 -14.95 -9.31 11.91
#